data_7929b3752191638ac3f4750015c0f40b
#
_entry.id   7929b3752191638ac3f4750015c0f40b
#
_cell.length_a   1.000
_cell.length_b   1.000
_cell.length_c   1.000
_cell.angle_alpha   90.00
_cell.angle_beta   90.00
_cell.angle_gamma   90.00
#
_symmetry.space_group_name_H-M   'P 1'
#
loop_
_entity.id
_entity.type
_entity.pdbx_description
1 polymer ?
#
loop_
_entity_poly.entity_id
_entity_poly.type
_entity_poly.pdbx_seq_one_letter_code
_entity_poly.pdbx_strand_id
1 'polypeptide(L)'
;MYLIREVMYCKPGKAGELVKRFKALEPFMMEVGLKEPQRVMTDMSGERFWTVVAEQVVDSLEQYLEMTRQTMTDPRVQSIMKGYHDFVESGKREIFKVE
;
A
#
# COMPACT_ATOMS: atom_id res chain seq x y z
N MET A 1 8.58 11.02 12.62
CA MET A 1 8.18 10.75 11.24
C MET A 1 8.67 9.36 10.81
N TYR A 2 7.80 8.61 10.18
CA TYR A 2 8.10 7.24 9.77
C TYR A 2 7.68 7.03 8.33
N LEU A 3 8.51 6.30 7.58
CA LEU A 3 8.19 5.84 6.24
C LEU A 3 7.69 4.40 6.33
N ILE A 4 6.49 4.16 5.84
CA ILE A 4 5.90 2.83 5.78
C ILE A 4 5.98 2.37 4.32
N ARG A 5 6.61 1.23 4.10
CA ARG A 5 6.79 0.65 2.77
C ARG A 5 6.12 -0.71 2.71
N GLU A 6 5.11 -0.83 1.85
CA GLU A 6 4.49 -2.11 1.53
C GLU A 6 5.11 -2.63 0.25
N VAL A 7 5.74 -3.78 0.29
CA VAL A 7 6.35 -4.41 -0.88
C VAL A 7 5.54 -5.65 -1.21
N MET A 8 4.91 -5.67 -2.36
CA MET A 8 4.02 -6.75 -2.77
C MET A 8 4.58 -7.43 -4.01
N TYR A 9 4.67 -8.75 -3.96
CA TYR A 9 5.15 -9.56 -5.09
C TYR A 9 3.95 -10.18 -5.79
N CYS A 10 3.73 -9.77 -7.04
CA CYS A 10 2.56 -10.17 -7.80
C CYS A 10 2.86 -11.35 -8.73
N LYS A 11 1.82 -12.02 -9.15
CA LYS A 11 1.91 -13.01 -10.21
C LYS A 11 2.27 -12.33 -11.52
N PRO A 12 2.93 -13.05 -12.46
CA PRO A 12 3.31 -12.47 -13.75
C PRO A 12 2.14 -11.80 -14.45
N GLY A 13 2.35 -10.57 -14.90
CA GLY A 13 1.35 -9.78 -15.61
C GLY A 13 0.29 -9.13 -14.74
N LYS A 14 0.38 -9.27 -13.41
CA LYS A 14 -0.68 -8.79 -12.49
C LYS A 14 -0.32 -7.56 -11.68
N ALA A 15 0.89 -7.03 -11.80
CA ALA A 15 1.28 -5.84 -11.04
C ALA A 15 0.38 -4.64 -11.33
N GLY A 16 -0.03 -4.44 -12.58
CA GLY A 16 -0.92 -3.34 -12.95
C GLY A 16 -2.27 -3.38 -12.26
N GLU A 17 -2.79 -4.57 -11.99
CA GLU A 17 -4.05 -4.72 -11.24
C GLU A 17 -3.91 -4.21 -9.81
N LEU A 18 -2.80 -4.53 -9.14
CA LEU A 18 -2.57 -4.05 -7.79
C LEU A 18 -2.35 -2.53 -7.76
N VAL A 19 -1.62 -1.99 -8.75
CA VAL A 19 -1.43 -0.54 -8.86
C VAL A 19 -2.76 0.19 -8.94
N LYS A 20 -3.70 -0.31 -9.74
CA LYS A 20 -5.05 0.28 -9.83
C LYS A 20 -5.75 0.27 -8.49
N ARG A 21 -5.67 -0.82 -7.74
CA ARG A 21 -6.28 -0.95 -6.42
C ARG A 21 -5.67 0.04 -5.44
N PHE A 22 -4.35 0.12 -5.38
CA PHE A 22 -3.68 1.06 -4.48
C PHE A 22 -4.03 2.52 -4.82
N LYS A 23 -4.07 2.88 -6.09
CA LYS A 23 -4.46 4.23 -6.50
C LYS A 23 -5.92 4.53 -6.15
N ALA A 24 -6.80 3.55 -6.23
CA ALA A 24 -8.19 3.72 -5.86
C ALA A 24 -8.37 3.93 -4.35
N LEU A 25 -7.42 3.48 -3.51
CA LEU A 25 -7.46 3.71 -2.08
C LEU A 25 -7.03 5.12 -1.69
N GLU A 26 -6.37 5.87 -2.55
CA GLU A 26 -5.77 7.16 -2.22
C GLU A 26 -6.76 8.16 -1.63
N PRO A 27 -7.95 8.40 -2.23
CA PRO A 27 -8.91 9.33 -1.64
C PRO A 27 -9.31 8.93 -0.22
N PHE A 28 -9.48 7.64 0.03
CA PHE A 28 -9.80 7.14 1.35
C PHE A 28 -8.66 7.37 2.34
N MET A 29 -7.43 7.12 1.93
CA MET A 29 -6.25 7.33 2.78
C MET A 29 -6.10 8.80 3.17
N MET A 30 -6.37 9.72 2.25
CA MET A 30 -6.35 11.15 2.54
C MET A 30 -7.47 11.52 3.53
N GLU A 31 -8.63 10.92 3.38
CA GLU A 31 -9.78 11.13 4.27
C GLU A 31 -9.47 10.72 5.71
N VAL A 32 -8.75 9.62 5.91
CA VAL A 32 -8.41 9.13 7.26
C VAL A 32 -7.13 9.73 7.84
N GLY A 33 -6.53 10.71 7.17
CA GLY A 33 -5.47 11.52 7.77
C GLY A 33 -4.11 11.47 7.11
N LEU A 34 -3.94 10.76 6.00
CA LEU A 34 -2.69 10.81 5.26
C LEU A 34 -2.53 12.20 4.66
N LYS A 35 -1.41 12.87 4.96
CA LYS A 35 -1.21 14.27 4.56
C LYS A 35 -0.78 14.42 3.10
N GLU A 36 -0.06 13.45 2.58
CA GLU A 36 0.41 13.43 1.20
C GLU A 36 0.01 12.10 0.55
N PRO A 37 -0.24 12.08 -0.76
CA PRO A 37 -0.56 10.84 -1.45
C PRO A 37 0.55 9.81 -1.28
N GLN A 38 0.16 8.56 -1.13
CA GLN A 38 1.16 7.50 -1.13
C GLN A 38 1.83 7.40 -2.49
N ARG A 39 3.09 6.99 -2.49
CA ARG A 39 3.84 6.76 -3.70
C ARG A 39 3.72 5.29 -4.09
N VAL A 40 3.21 5.03 -5.29
CA VAL A 40 3.07 3.66 -5.79
C VAL A 40 4.06 3.47 -6.94
N MET A 41 4.90 2.46 -6.81
CA MET A 41 6.00 2.20 -7.74
C MET A 41 5.97 0.75 -8.20
N THR A 42 6.44 0.52 -9.43
CA THR A 42 6.64 -0.83 -9.96
C THR A 42 8.10 -1.01 -10.34
N ASP A 43 8.56 -2.25 -10.38
CA ASP A 43 9.96 -2.51 -10.67
C ASP A 43 10.30 -2.23 -12.14
N MET A 44 11.41 -1.54 -12.33
CA MET A 44 12.14 -1.48 -13.62
C MET A 44 13.32 -2.43 -13.55
N SER A 45 13.93 -2.50 -12.37
CA SER A 45 15.00 -3.43 -12.04
C SER A 45 14.98 -3.59 -10.52
N GLY A 46 14.93 -4.80 -10.06
CA GLY A 46 14.87 -5.09 -8.64
C GLY A 46 15.16 -6.55 -8.36
N GLU A 47 15.00 -6.93 -7.11
CA GLU A 47 15.27 -8.30 -6.68
C GLU A 47 14.32 -9.31 -7.32
N ARG A 48 13.04 -8.91 -7.51
CA ARG A 48 12.01 -9.79 -8.08
C ARG A 48 11.22 -9.03 -9.15
N PHE A 49 10.75 -9.77 -10.15
CA PHE A 49 9.83 -9.24 -11.15
C PHE A 49 8.42 -9.05 -10.55
N TRP A 50 7.64 -8.20 -11.18
CA TRP A 50 6.24 -7.96 -10.85
C TRP A 50 6.07 -7.46 -9.41
N THR A 51 6.95 -6.58 -8.99
CA THR A 51 6.93 -5.99 -7.66
C THR A 51 6.18 -4.66 -7.67
N VAL A 52 5.29 -4.47 -6.69
CA VAL A 52 4.62 -3.19 -6.45
C VAL A 52 5.04 -2.72 -5.07
N VAL A 53 5.50 -1.47 -4.98
CA VAL A 53 5.87 -0.84 -3.72
C VAL A 53 4.96 0.36 -3.49
N ALA A 54 4.33 0.41 -2.33
CA ALA A 54 3.56 1.57 -1.91
C ALA A 54 4.21 2.17 -0.66
N GLU A 55 4.54 3.46 -0.73
CA GLU A 55 5.17 4.17 0.38
C GLU A 55 4.29 5.28 0.88
N GLN A 56 4.22 5.42 2.20
CA GLN A 56 3.54 6.54 2.84
C GLN A 56 4.35 7.03 4.02
N VAL A 57 4.25 8.31 4.32
CA VAL A 57 4.91 8.92 5.46
C VAL A 57 3.84 9.29 6.50
N VAL A 58 4.08 8.92 7.73
CA VAL A 58 3.18 9.21 8.87
C VAL A 58 3.95 9.92 9.97
N ASP A 59 3.24 10.71 10.79
CA ASP A 59 3.87 11.45 11.86
C ASP A 59 4.26 10.56 13.04
N SER A 60 3.46 9.54 13.30
CA SER A 60 3.68 8.62 14.43
C SER A 60 3.18 7.21 14.09
N LEU A 61 3.67 6.22 14.84
CA LEU A 61 3.19 4.85 14.69
C LEU A 61 1.74 4.71 15.16
N GLU A 62 1.33 5.49 16.17
CA GLU A 62 -0.06 5.51 16.62
C GLU A 62 -1.00 5.97 15.50
N GLN A 63 -0.61 7.02 14.77
CA GLN A 63 -1.37 7.48 13.61
C GLN A 63 -1.50 6.36 12.57
N TYR A 64 -0.40 5.69 12.27
CA TYR A 64 -0.38 4.59 11.31
C TYR A 64 -1.33 3.46 11.73
N LEU A 65 -1.29 3.05 12.99
CA LEU A 65 -2.14 1.98 13.49
C LEU A 65 -3.63 2.36 13.41
N GLU A 66 -3.96 3.60 13.76
CA GLU A 66 -5.36 4.07 13.67
C GLU A 66 -5.83 4.15 12.22
N MET A 67 -5.01 4.65 11.32
CA MET A 67 -5.33 4.68 9.89
C MET A 67 -5.55 3.27 9.34
N THR A 68 -4.69 2.33 9.73
CA THR A 68 -4.81 0.93 9.33
C THR A 68 -6.12 0.33 9.82
N ARG A 69 -6.46 0.57 11.09
CA ARG A 69 -7.71 0.07 11.66
C ARG A 69 -8.92 0.60 10.90
N GLN A 70 -8.97 1.90 10.61
CA GLN A 70 -10.07 2.50 9.85
C GLN A 70 -10.12 1.95 8.42
N THR A 71 -8.98 1.78 7.79
CA THR A 71 -8.90 1.25 6.43
C THR A 71 -9.41 -0.18 6.35
N MET A 72 -8.99 -1.04 7.27
CA MET A 72 -9.35 -2.46 7.22
C MET A 72 -10.82 -2.71 7.55
N THR A 73 -11.48 -1.80 8.25
CA THR A 73 -12.88 -1.96 8.65
C THR A 73 -13.86 -1.25 7.72
N ASP A 74 -13.38 -0.50 6.73
CA ASP A 74 -14.26 0.25 5.83
C ASP A 74 -14.70 -0.62 4.65
N PRO A 75 -16.04 -0.75 4.44
CA PRO A 75 -16.56 -1.54 3.32
C PRO A 75 -16.10 -1.07 1.95
N ARG A 76 -15.83 0.23 1.78
CA ARG A 76 -15.34 0.78 0.51
C ARG A 76 -13.96 0.21 0.18
N VAL A 77 -13.09 0.14 1.17
CA VAL A 77 -11.75 -0.43 1.02
C VAL A 77 -11.81 -1.92 0.76
N GLN A 78 -12.65 -2.63 1.50
CA GLN A 78 -12.85 -4.06 1.30
C GLN A 78 -13.31 -4.35 -0.13
N SER A 79 -14.21 -3.53 -0.67
CA SER A 79 -14.68 -3.66 -2.05
C SER A 79 -13.56 -3.43 -3.06
N ILE A 80 -12.74 -2.39 -2.86
CA ILE A 80 -11.62 -2.08 -3.75
C ILE A 80 -10.59 -3.22 -3.75
N MET A 81 -10.30 -3.80 -2.59
CA MET A 81 -9.26 -4.82 -2.44
C MET A 81 -9.78 -6.25 -2.61
N LYS A 82 -11.07 -6.41 -2.90
CA LYS A 82 -11.65 -7.75 -3.08
C LYS A 82 -10.90 -8.52 -4.16
N GLY A 83 -10.50 -9.74 -3.83
CA GLY A 83 -9.84 -10.63 -4.79
C GLY A 83 -8.35 -10.36 -5.00
N TYR A 84 -7.71 -9.49 -4.20
CA TYR A 84 -6.30 -9.18 -4.41
C TYR A 84 -5.40 -10.40 -4.28
N HIS A 85 -5.81 -11.43 -3.56
CA HIS A 85 -5.09 -12.70 -3.46
C HIS A 85 -4.95 -13.42 -4.80
N ASP A 86 -5.79 -13.10 -5.77
CA ASP A 86 -5.71 -13.72 -7.08
C ASP A 86 -4.49 -13.24 -7.88
N PHE A 87 -3.93 -12.08 -7.51
CA PHE A 87 -2.79 -11.52 -8.24
C PHE A 87 -1.58 -11.19 -7.36
N VAL A 88 -1.67 -11.37 -6.05
CA VAL A 88 -0.54 -11.18 -5.12
C VAL A 88 -0.12 -12.52 -4.57
N GLU A 89 1.17 -12.85 -4.69
CA GLU A 89 1.72 -14.10 -4.16
C GLU A 89 2.17 -13.94 -2.71
N SER A 90 2.86 -12.85 -2.41
CA SER A 90 3.44 -12.59 -1.09
C SER A 90 3.77 -11.12 -0.95
N GLY A 91 4.22 -10.73 0.22
CA GLY A 91 4.62 -9.35 0.45
C GLY A 91 5.35 -9.20 1.77
N LYS A 92 5.83 -7.99 2.01
CA LYS A 92 6.44 -7.61 3.27
C LYS A 92 6.15 -6.15 3.55
N ARG A 93 6.27 -5.78 4.82
CA ARG A 93 6.16 -4.39 5.27
C ARG A 93 7.47 -3.99 5.92
N GLU A 94 7.95 -2.81 5.56
CA GLU A 94 9.12 -2.21 6.18
C GLU A 94 8.73 -0.87 6.76
N ILE A 95 9.22 -0.58 7.96
CA ILE A 95 8.95 0.69 8.63
C ILE A 95 10.30 1.29 9.00
N PHE A 96 10.54 2.52 8.51
CA PHE A 96 11.79 3.22 8.78
C PHE A 96 11.50 4.51 9.55
N LYS A 97 12.30 4.79 10.55
CA LYS A 97 12.29 6.11 11.20
C LYS A 97 13.08 7.08 10.32
N VAL A 98 12.48 8.22 9.99
CA VAL A 98 13.18 9.26 9.24
C VAL A 98 14.06 10.04 10.21
N GLU A 99 15.35 10.03 9.98
CA GLU A 99 16.34 10.71 10.83
C GLU A 99 16.50 12.20 10.49
#